data_80b3ea74205caa7ebae7c30daac87763
#
_entry.id   80b3ea74205caa7ebae7c30daac87763
#
_cell.length_a   1.000
_cell.length_b   1.000
_cell.length_c   1.000
_cell.angle_alpha   90.00
_cell.angle_beta   90.00
_cell.angle_gamma   90.00
#
_symmetry.space_group_name_H-M   'P 1'
#
loop_
_entity.id
_entity.type
_entity.pdbx_description
1 polymer ?
#
loop_
_entity_poly.entity_id
_entity_poly.type
_entity_poly.pdbx_seq_one_letter_code
_entity_poly.pdbx_strand_id
1 'polypeptide(L)'
;VYWETRQRRGISLFDAEKLMRERNYFAAMMVNQGEADALLTGYSRSYPSVVKPMLQLIDKEPGVSLIATTNMMMTSRGPMFMSDTAINTNPTSEELAKIAIMTAKAAKLFGVEPVIAMISFSNFGSSSNDSANKVREAVDYLHKNHPEMIIDGEVQADFALNPEMLSKKFPFSKLAGKKVNTLIFPNLESANITYKLLKELNKVDSIGPIMIGMGKPVHIFQLGASVEEMVNMAAIAVIDAQELEKKKVKK
;
A
#
# COMPACT_ATOMS: atom_id res chain seq x y z
N VAL A 1 -23.89 10.40 14.45
CA VAL A 1 -22.81 10.53 13.45
C VAL A 1 -22.83 9.36 12.46
N TYR A 2 -22.58 8.08 12.88
CA TYR A 2 -22.51 6.96 11.93
C TYR A 2 -23.78 6.78 11.11
N TRP A 3 -24.96 6.79 11.76
CA TRP A 3 -26.24 6.70 11.07
C TRP A 3 -26.44 7.86 10.08
N GLU A 4 -26.16 9.08 10.47
CA GLU A 4 -26.31 10.29 9.63
C GLU A 4 -25.48 10.18 8.33
N THR A 5 -24.27 9.61 8.40
CA THR A 5 -23.41 9.41 7.23
C THR A 5 -23.82 8.23 6.35
N ARG A 6 -24.60 7.27 6.87
CA ARG A 6 -24.92 6.00 6.21
C ARG A 6 -26.40 5.72 5.98
N GLN A 7 -27.32 6.56 6.50
CA GLN A 7 -28.76 6.37 6.33
C GLN A 7 -29.19 6.27 4.87
N ARG A 8 -28.58 7.07 3.97
CA ARG A 8 -28.85 7.00 2.53
C ARG A 8 -28.25 5.77 1.83
N ARG A 9 -27.52 4.94 2.56
CA ARG A 9 -26.98 3.65 2.09
C ARG A 9 -27.67 2.45 2.72
N GLY A 10 -28.89 2.66 3.24
CA GLY A 10 -29.75 1.61 3.77
C GLY A 10 -29.45 1.18 5.20
N ILE A 11 -28.66 1.95 5.97
CA ILE A 11 -28.41 1.66 7.39
C ILE A 11 -29.52 2.30 8.23
N SER A 12 -30.28 1.47 8.95
CA SER A 12 -31.25 1.95 9.94
C SER A 12 -30.57 2.47 11.21
N LEU A 13 -31.27 3.26 12.02
CA LEU A 13 -30.74 3.72 13.32
C LEU A 13 -30.42 2.51 14.22
N PHE A 14 -31.30 1.52 14.24
CA PHE A 14 -31.09 0.28 15.01
C PHE A 14 -29.82 -0.48 14.59
N ASP A 15 -29.59 -0.60 13.28
CA ASP A 15 -28.36 -1.24 12.76
C ASP A 15 -27.13 -0.44 13.12
N ALA A 16 -27.21 0.89 13.06
CA ALA A 16 -26.11 1.77 13.44
C ALA A 16 -25.74 1.61 14.92
N GLU A 17 -26.74 1.60 15.82
CA GLU A 17 -26.52 1.37 17.25
C GLU A 17 -25.94 -0.01 17.54
N LYS A 18 -26.40 -1.04 16.84
CA LYS A 18 -25.87 -2.41 16.94
C LYS A 18 -24.41 -2.47 16.47
N LEU A 19 -24.08 -1.85 15.33
CA LEU A 19 -22.72 -1.82 14.79
C LEU A 19 -21.75 -1.05 15.70
N MET A 20 -22.20 0.01 16.36
CA MET A 20 -21.38 0.77 17.30
C MET A 20 -21.00 0.01 18.58
N ARG A 21 -21.65 -1.11 18.86
CA ARG A 21 -21.23 -2.04 19.93
C ARG A 21 -20.10 -2.97 19.50
N GLU A 22 -19.81 -3.02 18.20
CA GLU A 22 -18.69 -3.76 17.63
C GLU A 22 -17.40 -2.97 17.80
N ARG A 23 -16.40 -3.57 18.45
CA ARG A 23 -15.14 -2.89 18.83
C ARG A 23 -14.44 -2.17 17.68
N ASN A 24 -14.42 -2.77 16.46
CA ASN A 24 -13.73 -2.15 15.31
C ASN A 24 -14.52 -0.94 14.78
N TYR A 25 -15.85 -0.98 14.78
CA TYR A 25 -16.69 0.17 14.42
C TYR A 25 -16.55 1.27 15.46
N PHE A 26 -16.59 0.94 16.74
CA PHE A 26 -16.43 1.92 17.81
C PHE A 26 -15.06 2.59 17.77
N ALA A 27 -13.98 1.81 17.68
CA ALA A 27 -12.62 2.33 17.63
C ALA A 27 -12.37 3.19 16.36
N ALA A 28 -12.87 2.77 15.20
CA ALA A 28 -12.80 3.57 13.98
C ALA A 28 -13.57 4.90 14.11
N MET A 29 -14.70 4.90 14.82
CA MET A 29 -15.46 6.11 15.10
C MET A 29 -14.70 7.06 16.02
N MET A 30 -14.03 6.56 17.06
CA MET A 30 -13.16 7.39 17.92
C MET A 30 -12.10 8.13 17.11
N VAL A 31 -11.41 7.43 16.21
CA VAL A 31 -10.41 8.05 15.32
C VAL A 31 -11.07 9.04 14.36
N ASN A 32 -12.22 8.68 13.79
CA ASN A 32 -12.96 9.59 12.89
C ASN A 32 -13.32 10.89 13.59
N GLN A 33 -13.81 10.84 14.82
CA GLN A 33 -14.21 12.02 15.61
C GLN A 33 -13.00 12.77 16.22
N GLY A 34 -11.81 12.23 16.15
CA GLY A 34 -10.61 12.84 16.71
C GLY A 34 -10.44 12.62 18.22
N GLU A 35 -11.13 11.63 18.77
CA GLU A 35 -10.97 11.19 20.17
C GLU A 35 -9.74 10.27 20.33
N ALA A 36 -9.21 9.79 19.22
CA ALA A 36 -7.95 9.05 19.13
C ALA A 36 -7.19 9.46 17.87
N ASP A 37 -5.85 9.46 17.93
CA ASP A 37 -4.99 9.89 16.83
C ASP A 37 -4.78 8.80 15.79
N ALA A 38 -4.80 7.53 16.21
CA ALA A 38 -4.58 6.39 15.34
C ALA A 38 -5.38 5.15 15.80
N LEU A 39 -5.56 4.19 14.89
CA LEU A 39 -6.13 2.88 15.19
C LEU A 39 -5.22 1.76 14.72
N LEU A 40 -4.89 0.87 15.65
CA LEU A 40 -4.22 -0.40 15.39
C LEU A 40 -5.15 -1.54 15.77
N THR A 41 -5.42 -2.47 14.85
CA THR A 41 -6.36 -3.57 15.07
C THR A 41 -6.01 -4.78 14.19
N GLY A 42 -6.73 -5.92 14.36
CA GLY A 42 -6.68 -7.04 13.41
C GLY A 42 -6.08 -8.35 13.93
N TYR A 43 -5.33 -8.34 15.02
CA TYR A 43 -4.59 -9.49 15.55
C TYR A 43 -5.40 -10.79 15.70
N SER A 44 -6.68 -10.70 16.07
CA SER A 44 -7.53 -11.85 16.41
C SER A 44 -8.70 -12.07 15.44
N ARG A 45 -8.72 -11.38 14.28
CA ARG A 45 -9.82 -11.49 13.30
C ARG A 45 -9.29 -11.52 11.88
N SER A 46 -10.10 -12.04 10.94
CA SER A 46 -9.74 -12.04 9.52
C SER A 46 -9.64 -10.62 8.97
N TYR A 47 -8.67 -10.38 8.08
CA TYR A 47 -8.42 -9.07 7.47
C TYR A 47 -9.67 -8.43 6.86
N PRO A 48 -10.51 -9.15 6.05
CA PRO A 48 -11.73 -8.57 5.49
C PRO A 48 -12.74 -8.06 6.52
N SER A 49 -12.87 -8.74 7.67
CA SER A 49 -13.80 -8.33 8.73
C SER A 49 -13.35 -7.07 9.46
N VAL A 50 -12.04 -6.81 9.47
CA VAL A 50 -11.46 -5.65 10.15
C VAL A 50 -11.36 -4.45 9.20
N VAL A 51 -11.00 -4.65 7.95
CA VAL A 51 -10.84 -3.56 6.97
C VAL A 51 -12.16 -2.88 6.63
N LYS A 52 -13.28 -3.63 6.62
CA LYS A 52 -14.60 -3.09 6.26
C LYS A 52 -15.04 -1.90 7.11
N PRO A 53 -15.02 -1.94 8.47
CA PRO A 53 -15.32 -0.77 9.30
C PRO A 53 -14.42 0.44 8.98
N MET A 54 -13.13 0.21 8.74
CA MET A 54 -12.17 1.28 8.44
C MET A 54 -12.55 2.00 7.15
N LEU A 55 -12.78 1.25 6.06
CA LEU A 55 -13.20 1.79 4.77
C LEU A 55 -14.59 2.47 4.79
N GLN A 56 -15.42 2.13 5.79
CA GLN A 56 -16.74 2.72 5.94
C GLN A 56 -16.74 4.01 6.75
N LEU A 57 -15.84 4.15 7.70
CA LEU A 57 -15.86 5.22 8.70
C LEU A 57 -14.73 6.24 8.51
N ILE A 58 -13.60 5.83 7.98
CA ILE A 58 -12.46 6.71 7.77
C ILE A 58 -12.44 7.13 6.30
N ASP A 59 -12.50 8.42 6.06
CA ASP A 59 -12.40 8.97 4.71
C ASP A 59 -11.00 8.76 4.13
N LYS A 60 -10.92 8.83 2.82
CA LYS A 60 -9.63 8.83 2.11
C LYS A 60 -8.90 10.16 2.35
N GLU A 61 -7.59 10.15 2.21
CA GLU A 61 -6.79 11.38 2.18
C GLU A 61 -7.31 12.30 1.05
N PRO A 62 -7.40 13.64 1.28
CA PRO A 62 -7.84 14.57 0.24
C PRO A 62 -7.05 14.42 -1.06
N GLY A 63 -7.77 14.32 -2.17
CA GLY A 63 -7.19 14.10 -3.50
C GLY A 63 -6.82 12.65 -3.83
N VAL A 64 -7.03 11.71 -2.90
CA VAL A 64 -6.79 10.29 -3.12
C VAL A 64 -8.11 9.58 -3.45
N SER A 65 -8.15 8.90 -4.58
CA SER A 65 -9.34 8.14 -5.05
C SER A 65 -9.32 6.66 -4.66
N LEU A 66 -8.15 6.14 -4.24
CA LEU A 66 -7.89 4.73 -3.98
C LEU A 66 -7.22 4.56 -2.61
N ILE A 67 -7.45 3.45 -1.95
CA ILE A 67 -6.70 2.98 -0.77
C ILE A 67 -5.92 1.75 -1.19
N ALA A 68 -4.68 1.64 -0.76
CA ALA A 68 -3.83 0.49 -1.01
C ALA A 68 -3.05 0.09 0.24
N THR A 69 -2.23 -0.94 0.11
CA THR A 69 -1.33 -1.38 1.18
C THR A 69 0.08 -1.58 0.66
N THR A 70 1.04 -1.34 1.53
CA THR A 70 2.43 -1.70 1.27
C THR A 70 3.00 -2.52 2.41
N ASN A 71 3.80 -3.54 2.09
CA ASN A 71 4.65 -4.21 3.06
C ASN A 71 6.08 -3.73 2.87
N MET A 72 6.76 -3.39 3.97
CA MET A 72 8.19 -3.13 3.98
C MET A 72 8.92 -4.36 4.48
N MET A 73 9.75 -4.96 3.64
CA MET A 73 10.55 -6.13 3.97
C MET A 73 12.00 -5.71 4.22
N MET A 74 12.58 -6.13 5.34
CA MET A 74 13.96 -5.84 5.72
C MET A 74 14.90 -6.86 5.09
N THR A 75 15.30 -6.63 3.85
CA THR A 75 16.16 -7.54 3.10
C THR A 75 17.64 -7.25 3.34
N SER A 76 18.53 -8.17 2.94
CA SER A 76 19.99 -7.95 2.92
C SER A 76 20.42 -6.78 2.02
N ARG A 77 19.52 -6.29 1.15
CA ARG A 77 19.74 -5.13 0.28
C ARG A 77 19.23 -3.81 0.88
N GLY A 78 18.65 -3.86 2.07
CA GLY A 78 17.92 -2.77 2.72
C GLY A 78 16.40 -2.94 2.64
N PRO A 79 15.64 -1.92 3.03
CA PRO A 79 14.18 -1.95 3.00
C PRO A 79 13.66 -2.07 1.56
N MET A 80 12.70 -2.99 1.37
CA MET A 80 12.02 -3.26 0.10
C MET A 80 10.51 -3.07 0.29
N PHE A 81 9.92 -2.15 -0.46
CA PHE A 81 8.47 -1.92 -0.44
C PHE A 81 7.76 -2.75 -1.50
N MET A 82 6.65 -3.38 -1.14
CA MET A 82 5.86 -4.24 -2.03
C MET A 82 4.38 -3.84 -1.95
N SER A 83 3.75 -3.49 -3.08
CA SER A 83 2.35 -3.01 -3.17
C SER A 83 1.63 -3.52 -4.42
N ASP A 84 0.30 -3.67 -4.45
CA ASP A 84 -0.61 -3.70 -3.30
C ASP A 84 -0.70 -5.13 -2.76
N THR A 85 -0.58 -5.31 -1.47
CA THR A 85 -0.47 -6.65 -0.88
C THR A 85 -1.75 -7.17 -0.23
N ALA A 86 -2.81 -6.32 -0.06
CA ALA A 86 -3.97 -6.74 0.72
C ALA A 86 -5.35 -6.19 0.31
N ILE A 87 -5.47 -5.22 -0.62
CA ILE A 87 -6.75 -4.55 -0.89
C ILE A 87 -7.23 -4.72 -2.34
N ASN A 88 -6.45 -4.28 -3.32
CA ASN A 88 -6.93 -4.18 -4.71
C ASN A 88 -6.69 -5.47 -5.48
N THR A 89 -7.75 -6.24 -5.69
CA THR A 89 -7.64 -7.57 -6.31
C THR A 89 -7.08 -7.52 -7.73
N ASN A 90 -7.63 -6.66 -8.58
CA ASN A 90 -7.19 -6.49 -9.97
C ASN A 90 -7.28 -5.02 -10.37
N PRO A 91 -6.31 -4.18 -9.96
CA PRO A 91 -6.32 -2.76 -10.27
C PRO A 91 -6.19 -2.50 -11.77
N THR A 92 -6.82 -1.44 -12.24
CA THR A 92 -6.66 -0.91 -13.61
C THR A 92 -5.28 -0.27 -13.78
N SER A 93 -4.90 0.09 -15.01
CA SER A 93 -3.65 0.82 -15.28
C SER A 93 -3.57 2.14 -14.50
N GLU A 94 -4.69 2.90 -14.43
CA GLU A 94 -4.78 4.14 -13.66
C GLU A 94 -4.63 3.89 -12.14
N GLU A 95 -5.25 2.84 -11.62
CA GLU A 95 -5.14 2.45 -10.21
C GLU A 95 -3.73 1.98 -9.87
N LEU A 96 -3.05 1.23 -10.76
CA LEU A 96 -1.65 0.85 -10.58
C LEU A 96 -0.72 2.08 -10.51
N ALA A 97 -0.95 3.07 -11.37
CA ALA A 97 -0.19 4.32 -11.30
C ALA A 97 -0.38 5.05 -9.96
N LYS A 98 -1.63 5.10 -9.45
CA LYS A 98 -1.94 5.68 -8.15
C LYS A 98 -1.29 4.91 -7.00
N ILE A 99 -1.30 3.57 -7.05
CA ILE A 99 -0.62 2.71 -6.07
C ILE A 99 0.88 3.03 -6.05
N ALA A 100 1.51 3.15 -7.21
CA ALA A 100 2.93 3.50 -7.32
C ALA A 100 3.25 4.85 -6.68
N ILE A 101 2.44 5.88 -6.96
CA ILE A 101 2.60 7.23 -6.38
C ILE A 101 2.45 7.19 -4.85
N MET A 102 1.43 6.50 -4.35
CA MET A 102 1.20 6.39 -2.90
C MET A 102 2.31 5.60 -2.21
N THR A 103 2.78 4.51 -2.83
CA THR A 103 3.90 3.72 -2.31
C THR A 103 5.20 4.52 -2.28
N ALA A 104 5.44 5.34 -3.31
CA ALA A 104 6.58 6.26 -3.33
C ALA A 104 6.54 7.27 -2.17
N LYS A 105 5.37 7.84 -1.88
CA LYS A 105 5.19 8.73 -0.72
C LYS A 105 5.46 7.98 0.60
N ALA A 106 4.95 6.77 0.73
CA ALA A 106 5.19 5.94 1.91
C ALA A 106 6.69 5.65 2.09
N ALA A 107 7.41 5.24 1.05
CA ALA A 107 8.86 5.00 1.11
C ALA A 107 9.64 6.24 1.59
N LYS A 108 9.27 7.43 1.12
CA LYS A 108 9.88 8.70 1.54
C LYS A 108 9.66 9.02 3.03
N LEU A 109 8.53 8.63 3.61
CA LEU A 109 8.29 8.79 5.07
C LEU A 109 9.27 7.95 5.89
N PHE A 110 9.76 6.85 5.36
CA PHE A 110 10.82 6.04 5.97
C PHE A 110 12.24 6.48 5.58
N GLY A 111 12.41 7.65 4.96
CA GLY A 111 13.71 8.17 4.54
C GLY A 111 14.32 7.42 3.35
N VAL A 112 13.53 6.65 2.62
CA VAL A 112 13.97 5.87 1.46
C VAL A 112 13.58 6.58 0.17
N GLU A 113 14.57 6.92 -0.67
CA GLU A 113 14.27 7.44 -2.02
C GLU A 113 13.78 6.27 -2.90
N PRO A 114 12.55 6.33 -3.43
CA PRO A 114 11.95 5.20 -4.13
C PRO A 114 12.55 5.01 -5.53
N VAL A 115 13.02 3.82 -5.81
CA VAL A 115 13.39 3.31 -7.15
C VAL A 115 12.43 2.18 -7.47
N ILE A 116 11.47 2.43 -8.36
CA ILE A 116 10.23 1.65 -8.49
C ILE A 116 10.25 0.80 -9.75
N ALA A 117 10.06 -0.51 -9.60
CA ALA A 117 9.80 -1.42 -10.70
C ALA A 117 8.32 -1.79 -10.77
N MET A 118 7.71 -1.60 -11.93
CA MET A 118 6.37 -2.07 -12.24
C MET A 118 6.46 -3.50 -12.74
N ILE A 119 6.10 -4.45 -11.87
CA ILE A 119 6.37 -5.89 -12.05
C ILE A 119 5.37 -6.54 -13.01
N SER A 120 5.91 -7.41 -13.85
CA SER A 120 5.13 -8.23 -14.77
C SER A 120 5.88 -9.54 -15.07
N PHE A 121 5.23 -10.46 -15.77
CA PHE A 121 5.89 -11.61 -16.41
C PHE A 121 6.56 -11.24 -17.75
N SER A 122 6.37 -10.02 -18.24
CA SER A 122 6.90 -9.45 -19.49
C SER A 122 7.99 -8.42 -19.20
N ASN A 123 8.87 -8.21 -20.15
CA ASN A 123 9.89 -7.15 -20.13
C ASN A 123 9.68 -6.20 -21.32
N PHE A 124 9.33 -4.94 -21.08
CA PHE A 124 9.35 -3.83 -22.04
C PHE A 124 8.76 -4.20 -23.41
N GLY A 125 7.55 -4.76 -23.45
CA GLY A 125 6.87 -5.12 -24.69
C GLY A 125 7.11 -6.54 -25.19
N SER A 126 7.76 -7.42 -24.42
CA SER A 126 7.96 -8.80 -24.82
C SER A 126 6.67 -9.63 -24.92
N SER A 127 5.56 -9.13 -24.37
CA SER A 127 4.23 -9.71 -24.45
C SER A 127 3.19 -8.64 -24.75
N SER A 128 2.18 -9.00 -25.59
CA SER A 128 0.98 -8.19 -25.88
C SER A 128 -0.24 -8.61 -25.05
N ASN A 129 -0.04 -9.42 -24.00
CA ASN A 129 -1.13 -9.84 -23.12
C ASN A 129 -1.68 -8.64 -22.33
N ASP A 130 -3.00 -8.62 -22.09
CA ASP A 130 -3.71 -7.53 -21.39
C ASP A 130 -3.10 -7.21 -20.02
N SER A 131 -2.64 -8.23 -19.30
CA SER A 131 -1.99 -8.02 -18.00
C SER A 131 -0.65 -7.26 -18.10
N ALA A 132 0.13 -7.53 -19.16
CA ALA A 132 1.38 -6.80 -19.43
C ALA A 132 1.08 -5.39 -19.96
N ASN A 133 0.13 -5.26 -20.88
CA ASN A 133 -0.32 -3.98 -21.44
C ASN A 133 -0.81 -3.03 -20.35
N LYS A 134 -1.59 -3.52 -19.40
CA LYS A 134 -2.07 -2.76 -18.25
C LYS A 134 -0.93 -2.12 -17.45
N VAL A 135 0.14 -2.88 -17.21
CA VAL A 135 1.31 -2.37 -16.48
C VAL A 135 2.06 -1.32 -17.30
N ARG A 136 2.22 -1.55 -18.60
CA ARG A 136 2.85 -0.61 -19.54
C ARG A 136 2.12 0.71 -19.61
N GLU A 137 0.79 0.68 -19.75
CA GLU A 137 -0.06 1.87 -19.74
C GLU A 137 0.11 2.68 -18.43
N ALA A 138 0.22 2.00 -17.30
CA ALA A 138 0.47 2.66 -16.02
C ALA A 138 1.85 3.35 -15.99
N VAL A 139 2.89 2.72 -16.57
CA VAL A 139 4.23 3.30 -16.70
C VAL A 139 4.21 4.51 -17.64
N ASP A 140 3.55 4.40 -18.80
CA ASP A 140 3.43 5.51 -19.75
C ASP A 140 2.74 6.73 -19.12
N TYR A 141 1.66 6.49 -18.36
CA TYR A 141 1.01 7.55 -17.59
C TYR A 141 1.97 8.21 -16.59
N LEU A 142 2.74 7.41 -15.85
CA LEU A 142 3.69 7.91 -14.84
C LEU A 142 4.86 8.67 -15.48
N HIS A 143 5.39 8.20 -16.59
CA HIS A 143 6.45 8.90 -17.32
C HIS A 143 6.00 10.26 -17.84
N LYS A 144 4.74 10.36 -18.28
CA LYS A 144 4.14 11.59 -18.79
C LYS A 144 3.81 12.61 -17.70
N ASN A 145 3.23 12.15 -16.59
CA ASN A 145 2.65 13.01 -15.56
C ASN A 145 3.54 13.18 -14.31
N HIS A 146 4.51 12.28 -14.12
CA HIS A 146 5.43 12.24 -12.97
C HIS A 146 6.87 11.94 -13.46
N PRO A 147 7.43 12.76 -14.37
CA PRO A 147 8.75 12.51 -14.98
C PRO A 147 9.90 12.49 -13.97
N GLU A 148 9.71 13.10 -12.81
CA GLU A 148 10.66 13.14 -11.69
C GLU A 148 10.81 11.79 -10.98
N MET A 149 9.84 10.89 -11.12
CA MET A 149 9.89 9.59 -10.47
C MET A 149 10.90 8.67 -11.17
N ILE A 150 11.69 7.96 -10.36
CA ILE A 150 12.55 6.88 -10.85
C ILE A 150 11.69 5.61 -10.88
N ILE A 151 10.98 5.43 -11.97
CA ILE A 151 10.04 4.32 -12.18
C ILE A 151 10.13 3.83 -13.61
N ASP A 152 10.04 2.50 -13.80
CA ASP A 152 9.98 1.89 -15.13
C ASP A 152 9.38 0.48 -15.10
N GLY A 153 9.08 -0.07 -16.26
CA GLY A 153 8.48 -1.40 -16.52
C GLY A 153 7.65 -1.36 -17.82
N GLU A 154 6.88 -2.39 -18.15
CA GLU A 154 6.75 -3.60 -17.32
C GLU A 154 8.07 -4.39 -17.35
N VAL A 155 8.45 -4.97 -16.21
CA VAL A 155 9.71 -5.69 -16.08
C VAL A 155 9.55 -6.94 -15.17
N GLN A 156 10.26 -8.02 -15.52
CA GLN A 156 10.31 -9.22 -14.69
C GLN A 156 11.13 -8.99 -13.42
N ALA A 157 10.78 -9.68 -12.34
CA ALA A 157 11.39 -9.48 -11.02
C ALA A 157 12.90 -9.75 -10.98
N ASP A 158 13.39 -10.75 -11.73
CA ASP A 158 14.81 -11.08 -11.83
C ASP A 158 15.62 -9.95 -12.50
N PHE A 159 15.10 -9.34 -13.57
CA PHE A 159 15.70 -8.16 -14.18
C PHE A 159 15.62 -6.94 -13.26
N ALA A 160 14.45 -6.68 -12.68
CA ALA A 160 14.24 -5.55 -11.77
C ALA A 160 15.22 -5.57 -10.59
N LEU A 161 15.51 -6.75 -10.05
CA LEU A 161 16.38 -6.93 -8.89
C LEU A 161 17.85 -7.17 -9.24
N ASN A 162 18.22 -7.19 -10.52
CA ASN A 162 19.60 -7.34 -10.97
C ASN A 162 20.03 -6.15 -11.85
N PRO A 163 20.63 -5.10 -11.25
CA PRO A 163 20.99 -3.87 -11.98
C PRO A 163 21.95 -4.10 -13.15
N GLU A 164 22.86 -5.07 -13.03
CA GLU A 164 23.84 -5.39 -14.10
C GLU A 164 23.13 -6.03 -15.28
N MET A 165 22.29 -7.04 -15.02
CA MET A 165 21.52 -7.73 -16.05
C MET A 165 20.55 -6.78 -16.75
N LEU A 166 19.87 -5.93 -15.97
CA LEU A 166 18.96 -4.90 -16.51
C LEU A 166 19.72 -3.91 -17.42
N SER A 167 20.84 -3.36 -16.95
CA SER A 167 21.63 -2.40 -17.71
C SER A 167 22.20 -2.98 -19.01
N LYS A 168 22.61 -4.24 -18.97
CA LYS A 168 23.13 -4.92 -20.15
C LYS A 168 22.05 -5.20 -21.20
N LYS A 169 20.84 -5.61 -20.76
CA LYS A 169 19.77 -6.03 -21.66
C LYS A 169 18.84 -4.87 -22.06
N PHE A 170 18.60 -3.93 -21.14
CA PHE A 170 17.66 -2.81 -21.30
C PHE A 170 18.31 -1.49 -20.84
N PRO A 171 19.38 -1.02 -21.52
CA PRO A 171 20.12 0.18 -21.12
C PRO A 171 19.29 1.46 -21.19
N PHE A 172 18.17 1.46 -21.91
CA PHE A 172 17.24 2.57 -22.03
C PHE A 172 16.37 2.78 -20.79
N SER A 173 16.27 1.74 -19.92
CA SER A 173 15.39 1.81 -18.75
C SER A 173 15.88 2.84 -17.73
N LYS A 174 14.94 3.59 -17.15
CA LYS A 174 15.22 4.49 -16.01
C LYS A 174 15.80 3.77 -14.79
N LEU A 175 15.66 2.44 -14.71
CA LEU A 175 16.19 1.59 -13.64
C LEU A 175 17.61 1.11 -13.90
N ALA A 176 18.16 1.29 -15.11
CA ALA A 176 19.49 0.83 -15.47
C ALA A 176 20.55 1.40 -14.49
N GLY A 177 21.37 0.51 -13.92
CA GLY A 177 22.39 0.87 -12.92
C GLY A 177 21.86 1.26 -11.53
N LYS A 178 20.56 1.19 -11.29
CA LYS A 178 19.97 1.56 -10.00
C LYS A 178 19.54 0.33 -9.20
N LYS A 179 19.56 0.46 -7.87
CA LYS A 179 19.04 -0.57 -6.96
C LYS A 179 17.55 -0.32 -6.75
N VAL A 180 16.71 -1.14 -7.35
CA VAL A 180 15.27 -1.13 -7.13
C VAL A 180 14.99 -1.49 -5.65
N ASN A 181 14.15 -0.71 -5.01
CA ASN A 181 13.72 -0.88 -3.62
C ASN A 181 12.20 -0.85 -3.44
N THR A 182 11.46 -0.70 -4.54
CA THR A 182 9.99 -0.65 -4.52
C THR A 182 9.44 -1.46 -5.68
N LEU A 183 8.56 -2.42 -5.38
CA LEU A 183 7.94 -3.31 -6.35
C LEU A 183 6.42 -3.08 -6.36
N ILE A 184 5.87 -2.74 -7.52
CA ILE A 184 4.43 -2.63 -7.73
C ILE A 184 3.97 -3.82 -8.55
N PHE A 185 3.05 -4.59 -8.01
CA PHE A 185 2.56 -5.83 -8.61
C PHE A 185 1.29 -5.59 -9.42
N PRO A 186 1.07 -6.36 -10.51
CA PRO A 186 -0.08 -6.17 -11.41
C PRO A 186 -1.43 -6.52 -10.79
N ASN A 187 -1.45 -7.31 -9.72
CA ASN A 187 -2.65 -7.74 -9.01
C ASN A 187 -2.32 -8.22 -7.59
N LEU A 188 -3.35 -8.37 -6.78
CA LEU A 188 -3.23 -8.80 -5.38
C LEU A 188 -2.62 -10.20 -5.23
N GLU A 189 -3.00 -11.14 -6.09
CA GLU A 189 -2.49 -12.52 -6.00
C GLU A 189 -0.96 -12.56 -6.10
N SER A 190 -0.41 -11.93 -7.15
CA SER A 190 1.04 -11.90 -7.34
C SER A 190 1.77 -11.22 -6.18
N ALA A 191 1.26 -10.09 -5.68
CA ALA A 191 1.85 -9.39 -4.55
C ALA A 191 1.78 -10.21 -3.26
N ASN A 192 0.57 -10.68 -2.91
CA ASN A 192 0.31 -11.41 -1.66
C ASN A 192 1.10 -12.71 -1.59
N ILE A 193 1.10 -13.50 -2.66
CA ILE A 193 1.86 -14.76 -2.74
C ILE A 193 3.36 -14.47 -2.61
N THR A 194 3.86 -13.50 -3.37
CA THR A 194 5.30 -13.20 -3.40
C THR A 194 5.83 -12.77 -2.04
N TYR A 195 5.18 -11.77 -1.38
CA TYR A 195 5.70 -11.31 -0.10
C TYR A 195 5.62 -12.38 0.99
N LYS A 196 4.56 -13.21 1.00
CA LYS A 196 4.42 -14.33 1.94
C LYS A 196 5.47 -15.40 1.72
N LEU A 197 5.73 -15.76 0.47
CA LEU A 197 6.80 -16.71 0.15
C LEU A 197 8.18 -16.19 0.58
N LEU A 198 8.48 -14.92 0.29
CA LEU A 198 9.73 -14.30 0.72
C LEU A 198 9.88 -14.25 2.24
N LYS A 199 8.79 -13.91 2.95
CA LYS A 199 8.77 -13.90 4.42
C LYS A 199 9.08 -15.27 5.00
N GLU A 200 8.41 -16.31 4.54
CA GLU A 200 8.56 -17.67 5.07
C GLU A 200 9.90 -18.32 4.68
N LEU A 201 10.30 -18.21 3.40
CA LEU A 201 11.51 -18.86 2.92
C LEU A 201 12.81 -18.21 3.43
N ASN A 202 12.84 -16.89 3.51
CA ASN A 202 14.04 -16.15 3.89
C ASN A 202 14.04 -15.69 5.35
N LYS A 203 12.99 -15.96 6.11
CA LYS A 203 12.78 -15.45 7.48
C LYS A 203 13.03 -13.93 7.58
N VAL A 204 12.58 -13.21 6.56
CA VAL A 204 12.76 -11.76 6.46
C VAL A 204 11.72 -11.07 7.32
N ASP A 205 12.17 -10.18 8.19
CA ASP A 205 11.26 -9.32 8.94
C ASP A 205 10.46 -8.44 7.98
N SER A 206 9.16 -8.39 8.20
CA SER A 206 8.27 -7.56 7.41
C SER A 206 7.41 -6.68 8.30
N ILE A 207 7.27 -5.43 7.91
CA ILE A 207 6.37 -4.49 8.57
C ILE A 207 5.20 -4.25 7.63
N GLY A 208 3.99 -4.47 8.13
CA GLY A 208 2.79 -4.27 7.33
C GLY A 208 1.76 -5.41 7.44
N PRO A 209 0.68 -5.33 6.66
CA PRO A 209 0.44 -4.31 5.62
C PRO A 209 0.16 -2.91 6.20
N ILE A 210 0.93 -1.94 5.74
CA ILE A 210 0.75 -0.53 6.06
C ILE A 210 -0.33 0.01 5.13
N MET A 211 -1.42 0.53 5.68
CA MET A 211 -2.47 1.16 4.87
C MET A 211 -2.02 2.55 4.39
N ILE A 212 -2.17 2.80 3.10
CA ILE A 212 -1.82 4.08 2.46
C ILE A 212 -3.05 4.68 1.75
N GLY A 213 -3.17 6.00 1.80
CA GLY A 213 -4.30 6.72 1.23
C GLY A 213 -5.48 6.94 2.17
N MET A 214 -5.38 6.54 3.44
CA MET A 214 -6.37 6.83 4.47
C MET A 214 -6.23 8.26 5.00
N GLY A 215 -7.35 8.93 5.25
CA GLY A 215 -7.37 10.30 5.83
C GLY A 215 -7.02 10.36 7.31
N LYS A 216 -6.91 9.23 7.97
CA LYS A 216 -6.48 9.08 9.37
C LYS A 216 -5.57 7.86 9.50
N PRO A 217 -4.65 7.82 10.49
CA PRO A 217 -3.75 6.69 10.70
C PRO A 217 -4.52 5.46 11.17
N VAL A 218 -4.63 4.48 10.29
CA VAL A 218 -5.28 3.20 10.58
C VAL A 218 -4.45 2.09 9.96
N HIS A 219 -4.02 1.13 10.79
CA HIS A 219 -3.27 -0.01 10.32
C HIS A 219 -3.83 -1.31 10.89
N ILE A 220 -3.78 -2.37 10.10
CA ILE A 220 -4.40 -3.65 10.40
C ILE A 220 -3.33 -4.73 10.47
N PHE A 221 -3.17 -5.34 11.65
CA PHE A 221 -2.29 -6.49 11.82
C PHE A 221 -2.82 -7.71 11.08
N GLN A 222 -1.91 -8.53 10.63
CA GLN A 222 -2.24 -9.89 10.20
C GLN A 222 -2.40 -10.83 11.39
N LEU A 223 -3.13 -11.92 11.18
CA LEU A 223 -3.19 -13.00 12.15
C LEU A 223 -1.78 -13.54 12.42
N GLY A 224 -1.43 -13.67 13.69
CA GLY A 224 -0.11 -14.16 14.08
C GLY A 224 1.02 -13.13 14.03
N ALA A 225 0.70 -11.83 13.95
CA ALA A 225 1.70 -10.78 14.04
C ALA A 225 2.51 -10.91 15.34
N SER A 226 3.83 -10.78 15.23
CA SER A 226 4.74 -10.80 16.38
C SER A 226 4.64 -9.53 17.22
N VAL A 227 5.16 -9.56 18.45
CA VAL A 227 5.25 -8.36 19.31
C VAL A 227 6.07 -7.27 18.63
N GLU A 228 7.15 -7.66 17.97
CA GLU A 228 8.01 -6.72 17.23
C GLU A 228 7.27 -6.06 16.07
N GLU A 229 6.52 -6.82 15.27
CA GLU A 229 5.65 -6.26 14.22
C GLU A 229 4.62 -5.28 14.78
N MET A 230 4.05 -5.56 15.95
CA MET A 230 3.10 -4.67 16.62
C MET A 230 3.76 -3.36 17.08
N VAL A 231 4.95 -3.45 17.67
CA VAL A 231 5.73 -2.26 18.12
C VAL A 231 6.11 -1.40 16.93
N ASN A 232 6.62 -2.02 15.86
CA ASN A 232 6.97 -1.32 14.63
C ASN A 232 5.76 -0.63 14.00
N MET A 233 4.61 -1.31 13.96
CA MET A 233 3.38 -0.73 13.42
C MET A 233 2.85 0.43 14.29
N ALA A 234 3.03 0.35 15.62
CA ALA A 234 2.69 1.44 16.51
C ALA A 234 3.55 2.69 16.24
N ALA A 235 4.86 2.49 16.02
CA ALA A 235 5.75 3.59 15.63
C ALA A 235 5.32 4.24 14.30
N ILE A 236 4.92 3.43 13.31
CA ILE A 236 4.39 3.91 12.03
C ILE A 236 3.12 4.74 12.24
N ALA A 237 2.19 4.26 13.04
CA ALA A 237 0.94 4.98 13.32
C ALA A 237 1.21 6.36 13.97
N VAL A 238 2.22 6.46 14.84
CA VAL A 238 2.65 7.73 15.43
C VAL A 238 3.24 8.66 14.37
N ILE A 239 4.10 8.15 13.48
CA ILE A 239 4.67 8.93 12.38
C ILE A 239 3.55 9.47 11.47
N ASP A 240 2.59 8.63 11.09
CA ASP A 240 1.46 9.04 10.25
C ASP A 240 0.60 10.11 10.93
N ALA A 241 0.35 9.97 12.24
CA ALA A 241 -0.39 10.97 13.02
C ALA A 241 0.35 12.33 13.04
N GLN A 242 1.65 12.31 13.29
CA GLN A 242 2.48 13.52 13.30
C GLN A 242 2.53 14.20 11.92
N GLU A 243 2.60 13.43 10.84
CA GLU A 243 2.59 13.99 9.48
C GLU A 243 1.23 14.62 9.12
N LEU A 244 0.13 14.05 9.61
CA LEU A 244 -1.19 14.65 9.44
C LEU A 244 -1.34 15.96 10.21
N GLU A 245 -0.79 16.05 11.43
CA GLU A 245 -0.79 17.30 12.19
C GLU A 245 0.05 18.39 11.50
N LYS A 246 1.24 18.08 11.02
CA LYS A 246 2.06 19.01 10.25
C LYS A 246 1.34 19.58 9.02
N LYS A 247 0.55 18.74 8.33
CA LYS A 247 -0.25 19.16 7.17
C LYS A 247 -1.40 20.10 7.56
N LYS A 248 -1.98 19.97 8.76
CA LYS A 248 -3.02 20.87 9.26
C LYS A 248 -2.48 22.26 9.60
N VAL A 249 -1.28 22.33 10.18
CA VAL A 249 -0.64 23.60 10.58
C VAL A 249 -0.19 24.42 9.36
N LYS A 250 0.08 23.77 8.21
CA LYS A 250 0.51 24.44 6.96
C LYS A 250 -0.64 24.97 6.08
N LYS A 251 -1.89 24.71 6.45
CA LYS A 251 -3.10 25.25 5.81
C LYS A 251 -3.66 26.45 6.59
#